data_12a3a380934adc8f829147c05a5e4b3e
#
_entry.id   12a3a380934adc8f829147c05a5e4b3e
#
_cell.length_a   1.000
_cell.length_b   1.000
_cell.length_c   1.000
_cell.angle_alpha   90.00
_cell.angle_beta   90.00
_cell.angle_gamma   90.00
#
_symmetry.space_group_name_H-M   'P 1'
#
loop_
_entity.id
_entity.type
_entity.pdbx_description
1 polymer ?
#
loop_
_entity_poly.entity_id
_entity_poly.type
_entity_poly.pdbx_seq_one_letter_code
_entity_poly.pdbx_strand_id
1 'polypeptide(L)' 'MSIAEHVTGLQHLGLPTAALDETAAFYESLGFVRAHSTVNPGTGERVCFLTCGGLCIETYECA' A
#
# COMPACT_ATOMS: atom_id res chain seq x y z
N MET A 1 16.02 -7.10 -16.66
CA MET A 1 15.34 -7.54 -15.43
C MET A 1 14.07 -8.26 -15.78
N SER A 2 13.87 -9.40 -15.21
CA SER A 2 12.62 -10.14 -15.38
C SER A 2 11.73 -9.91 -14.17
N ILE A 3 10.48 -9.60 -14.40
CA ILE A 3 9.51 -9.47 -13.32
C ILE A 3 9.42 -10.78 -12.55
N ALA A 4 9.51 -11.90 -13.24
CA ALA A 4 9.43 -13.21 -12.60
C ALA A 4 10.53 -13.42 -11.56
N GLU A 5 11.67 -12.79 -11.72
CA GLU A 5 12.76 -12.90 -10.74
C GLU A 5 12.42 -12.22 -9.43
N HIS A 6 11.47 -11.28 -9.47
CA HIS A 6 11.08 -10.51 -8.30
C HIS A 6 9.76 -10.95 -7.72
N VAL A 7 9.07 -11.86 -8.41
CA VAL A 7 7.79 -12.39 -7.94
C VAL A 7 8.06 -13.68 -7.18
N THR A 8 8.54 -13.52 -5.97
CA THR A 8 8.83 -14.66 -5.10
C THR A 8 7.79 -14.77 -4.00
N GLY A 9 6.68 -14.10 -4.16
CA GLY A 9 5.63 -14.05 -3.18
C GLY A 9 4.92 -12.74 -3.31
N LEU A 10 5.26 -11.79 -2.49
CA LEU A 10 4.56 -10.51 -2.42
C LEU A 10 5.16 -9.49 -3.39
N GLN A 11 4.34 -8.95 -4.27
CA GLN A 11 4.70 -7.78 -5.05
C GLN A 11 4.36 -6.54 -4.27
N HIS A 12 5.22 -5.55 -4.31
CA HIS A 12 5.07 -4.32 -3.56
C HIS A 12 4.97 -3.12 -4.50
N LEU A 13 3.90 -2.36 -4.36
CA LEU A 13 3.66 -1.17 -5.16
C LEU A 13 3.47 0.03 -4.24
N GLY A 14 4.26 1.08 -4.45
CA GLY A 14 4.10 2.33 -3.72
C GLY A 14 3.10 3.23 -4.42
N LEU A 15 2.17 3.80 -3.68
CA LEU A 15 1.11 4.63 -4.22
C LEU A 15 0.91 5.88 -3.36
N PRO A 16 1.40 7.04 -3.82
CA PRO A 16 1.17 8.28 -3.08
C PRO A 16 -0.28 8.74 -3.22
N THR A 17 -0.82 9.34 -2.18
CA THR A 17 -2.17 9.87 -2.21
C THR A 17 -2.33 11.06 -1.29
N ALA A 18 -3.16 12.01 -1.67
CA ALA A 18 -3.56 13.12 -0.82
C ALA A 18 -4.77 12.75 0.06
N ALA A 19 -5.37 11.59 -0.18
CA ALA A 19 -6.58 11.15 0.52
C ALA A 19 -6.42 9.68 0.95
N LEU A 20 -5.60 9.45 1.96
CA LEU A 20 -5.23 8.10 2.38
C LEU A 20 -6.43 7.23 2.75
N ASP A 21 -7.35 7.78 3.55
CA ASP A 21 -8.48 6.99 4.01
C ASP A 21 -9.41 6.60 2.86
N GLU A 22 -9.63 7.51 1.92
CA GLU A 22 -10.46 7.23 0.75
C GLU A 22 -9.79 6.22 -0.16
N THR A 23 -8.48 6.34 -0.34
CA THR A 23 -7.71 5.41 -1.15
C THR A 23 -7.74 4.01 -0.53
N ALA A 24 -7.53 3.91 0.77
CA ALA A 24 -7.59 2.62 1.45
C ALA A 24 -8.99 2.00 1.34
N ALA A 25 -10.03 2.80 1.52
CA ALA A 25 -11.41 2.31 1.40
C ALA A 25 -11.71 1.82 -0.01
N PHE A 26 -11.17 2.50 -1.03
CA PHE A 26 -11.34 2.07 -2.41
C PHE A 26 -10.76 0.69 -2.63
N TYR A 27 -9.52 0.46 -2.18
CA TYR A 27 -8.90 -0.84 -2.36
C TYR A 27 -9.56 -1.92 -1.49
N GLU A 28 -10.03 -1.56 -0.31
CA GLU A 28 -10.79 -2.50 0.51
C GLU A 28 -12.07 -2.95 -0.19
N SER A 29 -12.70 -2.05 -0.95
CA SER A 29 -13.89 -2.40 -1.72
C SER A 29 -13.59 -3.38 -2.85
N LEU A 30 -12.34 -3.47 -3.28
CA LEU A 30 -11.90 -4.42 -4.30
C LEU A 30 -11.44 -5.74 -3.70
N GLY A 31 -11.48 -5.91 -2.39
CA GLY A 31 -11.09 -7.13 -1.73
C GLY A 31 -9.74 -7.09 -1.05
N PHE A 32 -9.08 -5.95 -1.02
CA PHE A 32 -7.83 -5.81 -0.29
C PHE A 32 -8.09 -5.77 1.20
N VAL A 33 -7.13 -6.23 1.97
CA VAL A 33 -7.18 -6.22 3.42
C VAL A 33 -6.15 -5.22 3.94
N ARG A 34 -6.55 -4.38 4.87
CA ARG A 34 -5.64 -3.44 5.51
C ARG A 34 -4.78 -4.23 6.50
N ALA A 35 -3.54 -4.52 6.09
CA ALA A 35 -2.66 -5.38 6.86
C ALA A 35 -1.89 -4.62 7.95
N HIS A 36 -1.54 -3.37 7.68
CA HIS A 36 -0.72 -2.59 8.61
C HIS A 36 -0.88 -1.10 8.32
N SER A 37 -0.86 -0.31 9.37
CA SER A 37 -0.87 1.16 9.26
C SER A 37 0.19 1.71 10.20
N THR A 38 0.88 2.74 9.74
CA THR A 38 1.92 3.37 10.53
C THR A 38 2.06 4.84 10.16
N VAL A 39 2.88 5.55 10.92
CA VAL A 39 3.19 6.95 10.66
C VAL A 39 4.68 7.07 10.48
N ASN A 40 5.11 7.76 9.44
CA ASN A 40 6.53 8.02 9.20
C ASN A 40 7.01 9.02 10.27
N PRO A 41 7.93 8.64 11.15
CA PRO A 41 8.35 9.53 12.24
C PRO A 41 9.11 10.77 11.75
N GLY A 42 9.69 10.69 10.54
CA GLY A 42 10.45 11.83 10.00
C GLY A 42 9.56 12.91 9.39
N THR A 43 8.41 12.56 8.88
CA THR A 43 7.54 13.50 8.15
C THR A 43 6.16 13.64 8.76
N GLY A 44 5.74 12.71 9.62
CA GLY A 44 4.39 12.67 10.15
C GLY A 44 3.36 12.14 9.15
N GLU A 45 3.80 11.70 8.00
CA GLU A 45 2.90 11.16 6.99
C GLU A 45 2.39 9.78 7.37
N ARG A 46 1.12 9.54 7.12
CA ARG A 46 0.54 8.22 7.40
C ARG A 46 0.80 7.28 6.23
N VAL A 47 1.01 6.02 6.55
CA VAL A 47 1.24 4.98 5.58
C VAL A 47 0.31 3.82 5.89
N CYS A 48 -0.29 3.24 4.86
CA CYS A 48 -1.19 2.10 5.00
C CYS A 48 -0.77 1.00 4.03
N PHE A 49 -0.67 -0.21 4.52
CA PHE A 49 -0.36 -1.38 3.70
C PHE A 49 -1.61 -2.20 3.48
N LEU A 50 -1.94 -2.42 2.21
CA LEU A 50 -3.12 -3.16 1.79
C LEU A 50 -2.66 -4.38 0.99
N THR A 51 -3.20 -5.54 1.32
CA THR A 51 -2.79 -6.78 0.66
C THR A 51 -3.97 -7.50 0.03
N CYS A 52 -3.69 -8.16 -1.08
CA CYS A 52 -4.64 -9.02 -1.75
C CYS A 52 -3.85 -10.09 -2.50
N GLY A 53 -3.93 -11.33 -2.04
CA GLY A 53 -3.14 -12.41 -2.60
C GLY A 53 -1.65 -12.10 -2.48
N GLY A 54 -0.93 -12.14 -3.60
CA GLY A 54 0.50 -11.85 -3.62
C GLY A 54 0.83 -10.38 -3.86
N LEU A 55 -0.15 -9.48 -3.81
CA LEU A 55 0.05 -8.07 -4.07
C LEU A 55 -0.05 -7.26 -2.79
N CYS A 56 0.93 -6.40 -2.55
CA CYS A 56 0.93 -5.46 -1.44
C CYS A 56 0.99 -4.04 -1.99
N ILE A 57 0.05 -3.21 -1.59
CA ILE A 57 0.07 -1.79 -1.93
C ILE A 57 0.44 -1.02 -0.68
N GLU A 58 1.51 -0.24 -0.77
CA GLU A 58 1.89 0.70 0.26
C GLU A 58 1.39 2.07 -0.18
N THR A 59 0.28 2.53 0.39
CA THR A 59 -0.22 3.86 0.10
C THR A 59 0.20 4.81 1.22
N TYR A 60 0.67 5.99 0.83
CA TYR A 60 1.20 6.95 1.79
C TYR A 60 0.71 8.35 1.45
N GLU A 61 0.53 9.15 2.50
CA GLU A 61 0.07 10.52 2.33
C GLU A 61 1.13 11.35 1.61
N CYS A 62 0.68 12.10 0.62
CA CYS A 62 1.52 13.00 -0.12
C CYS A 62 0.80 14.35 -0.19
N ALA A 63 1.41 15.35 0.39
CA ALA A 63 0.80 16.67 0.46
C ALA A 63 0.77 17.36 -0.92
#